data_83e7bac8b12a60f9c123f02d14d18aeb
#
_entry.id   83e7bac8b12a60f9c123f02d14d18aeb
#
_cell.length_a   1.000
_cell.length_b   1.000
_cell.length_c   1.000
_cell.angle_alpha   90.00
_cell.angle_beta   90.00
_cell.angle_gamma   90.00
#
_symmetry.space_group_name_H-M   'P 1'
#
loop_
_entity.id
_entity.type
_entity.pdbx_description
1 polymer ?
#
loop_
_entity_poly.entity_id
_entity_poly.type
_entity_poly.pdbx_seq_one_letter_code
_entity_poly.pdbx_strand_id
1 'polypeptide(L)'
;MEGAITGNWQSRLKAFQALAVLMAAMIVVHVVNALLLGHAWDRHGIHPRGLDGLWPGVVAAPFLHISNVHLLNNLVVLAVLGGMSALVAGNRRFIAATVFVVLAGGLLTWMFARSGSHIGASGLAFGYFGFLVGQGLFRQSLVTLLVATAVTFFYGANIFFGIAFPKGCTSWEAHLAGALAGLAYARLEVWMQRRR
;
A
#
# COMPACT_ATOMS: atom_id res chain seq x y z
N MET A 1 11.20 -13.63 -24.83
CA MET A 1 11.53 -12.65 -23.78
C MET A 1 10.40 -11.62 -23.50
N GLU A 2 9.15 -11.90 -23.86
CA GLU A 2 8.01 -10.95 -23.78
C GLU A 2 7.14 -11.02 -22.49
N GLY A 3 7.54 -11.74 -21.48
CA GLY A 3 6.72 -11.97 -20.28
C GLY A 3 6.99 -11.08 -19.05
N ALA A 4 7.94 -10.15 -19.12
CA ALA A 4 8.49 -9.49 -17.93
C ALA A 4 7.63 -8.33 -17.40
N ILE A 5 7.01 -7.56 -18.28
CA ILE A 5 6.17 -6.43 -17.95
C ILE A 5 4.82 -6.65 -18.62
N THR A 6 3.78 -6.95 -17.85
CA THR A 6 2.47 -7.27 -18.41
C THR A 6 1.64 -6.01 -18.64
N GLY A 7 0.92 -6.01 -19.73
CA GLY A 7 0.08 -4.92 -20.18
C GLY A 7 0.76 -4.01 -21.21
N ASN A 8 -0.04 -3.54 -22.18
CA ASN A 8 0.38 -2.54 -23.14
C ASN A 8 0.53 -1.15 -22.46
N TRP A 9 1.08 -0.18 -23.17
CA TRP A 9 1.29 1.17 -22.65
C TRP A 9 -0.02 1.84 -22.15
N GLN A 10 -1.14 1.61 -22.81
CA GLN A 10 -2.44 2.12 -22.38
C GLN A 10 -2.86 1.56 -21.02
N SER A 11 -2.61 0.28 -20.76
CA SER A 11 -2.88 -0.32 -19.45
C SER A 11 -2.05 0.31 -18.33
N ARG A 12 -0.79 0.67 -18.61
CA ARG A 12 0.07 1.34 -17.64
C ARG A 12 -0.39 2.77 -17.37
N LEU A 13 -0.73 3.52 -18.43
CA LEU A 13 -1.31 4.87 -18.27
C LEU A 13 -2.56 4.84 -17.40
N LYS A 14 -3.46 3.89 -17.61
CA LYS A 14 -4.65 3.71 -16.75
C LYS A 14 -4.28 3.38 -15.31
N ALA A 15 -3.22 2.60 -15.07
CA ALA A 15 -2.74 2.32 -13.71
C ALA A 15 -2.18 3.58 -13.04
N PHE A 16 -1.43 4.40 -13.75
CA PHE A 16 -0.98 5.71 -13.24
C PHE A 16 -2.14 6.66 -12.96
N GLN A 17 -3.17 6.68 -13.82
CA GLN A 17 -4.40 7.43 -13.57
C GLN A 17 -5.11 6.95 -12.30
N ALA A 18 -5.22 5.63 -12.11
CA ALA A 18 -5.81 5.06 -10.90
C ALA A 18 -5.01 5.45 -9.64
N LEU A 19 -3.68 5.42 -9.69
CA LEU A 19 -2.83 5.91 -8.60
C LEU A 19 -3.05 7.41 -8.34
N ALA A 20 -3.09 8.23 -9.38
CA ALA A 20 -3.32 9.67 -9.25
C ALA A 20 -4.69 9.97 -8.62
N VAL A 21 -5.74 9.26 -9.04
CA VAL A 21 -7.08 9.37 -8.44
C VAL A 21 -7.07 8.96 -6.98
N LEU A 22 -6.39 7.87 -6.63
CA LEU A 22 -6.25 7.42 -5.24
C LEU A 22 -5.54 8.48 -4.37
N MET A 23 -4.43 9.04 -4.85
CA MET A 23 -3.69 10.09 -4.14
C MET A 23 -4.52 11.39 -4.03
N ALA A 24 -5.22 11.77 -5.09
CA ALA A 24 -6.12 12.93 -5.07
C ALA A 24 -7.25 12.74 -4.06
N ALA A 25 -7.84 11.55 -3.97
CA ALA A 25 -8.86 11.23 -2.96
C ALA A 25 -8.31 11.35 -1.53
N MET A 26 -7.07 10.91 -1.27
CA MET A 26 -6.41 11.09 0.04
C MET A 26 -6.25 12.59 0.38
N ILE A 27 -5.83 13.40 -0.59
CA ILE A 27 -5.69 14.86 -0.41
C ILE A 27 -7.06 15.49 -0.10
N VAL A 28 -8.08 15.18 -0.89
CA VAL A 28 -9.43 15.73 -0.71
C VAL A 28 -10.00 15.34 0.66
N VAL A 29 -9.91 14.06 1.03
CA VAL A 29 -10.38 13.58 2.34
C VAL A 29 -9.64 14.30 3.46
N HIS A 30 -8.32 14.44 3.38
CA HIS A 30 -7.53 15.12 4.41
C HIS A 30 -7.90 16.61 4.51
N VAL A 31 -8.01 17.31 3.38
CA VAL A 31 -8.38 18.75 3.36
C VAL A 31 -9.76 18.96 3.97
N VAL A 32 -10.76 18.16 3.57
CA VAL A 32 -12.12 18.22 4.15
C VAL A 32 -12.08 17.92 5.65
N ASN A 33 -11.39 16.85 6.06
CA ASN A 33 -11.31 16.45 7.46
C ASN A 33 -10.58 17.51 8.32
N ALA A 34 -9.47 18.06 7.84
CA ALA A 34 -8.69 19.04 8.60
C ALA A 34 -9.38 20.41 8.66
N LEU A 35 -9.89 20.93 7.52
CA LEU A 35 -10.38 22.31 7.46
C LEU A 35 -11.85 22.46 7.85
N LEU A 36 -12.69 21.45 7.57
CA LEU A 36 -14.14 21.55 7.80
C LEU A 36 -14.60 20.75 9.01
N LEU A 37 -13.89 19.70 9.40
CA LEU A 37 -14.35 18.76 10.43
C LEU A 37 -13.41 18.67 11.65
N GLY A 38 -12.34 19.47 11.70
CA GLY A 38 -11.43 19.49 12.85
C GLY A 38 -10.87 18.09 13.17
N HIS A 39 -10.53 17.31 12.15
CA HIS A 39 -10.03 15.94 12.27
C HIS A 39 -11.02 14.91 12.86
N ALA A 40 -12.34 15.20 12.83
CA ALA A 40 -13.35 14.30 13.40
C ALA A 40 -13.39 12.91 12.70
N TRP A 41 -12.97 12.80 11.45
CA TRP A 41 -12.94 11.52 10.74
C TRP A 41 -11.77 10.60 11.14
N ASP A 42 -10.73 11.09 11.82
CA ASP A 42 -9.60 10.28 12.28
C ASP A 42 -10.02 9.15 13.24
N ARG A 43 -11.20 9.28 13.88
CA ARG A 43 -11.82 8.23 14.69
C ARG A 43 -12.28 7.00 13.87
N HIS A 44 -12.42 7.11 12.56
CA HIS A 44 -12.83 6.01 11.68
C HIS A 44 -11.65 5.21 11.11
N GLY A 45 -10.48 5.28 11.74
CA GLY A 45 -9.35 4.41 11.46
C GLY A 45 -9.59 2.96 11.88
N ILE A 46 -8.59 2.11 11.68
CA ILE A 46 -8.65 0.72 12.17
C ILE A 46 -8.49 0.74 13.69
N HIS A 47 -9.53 0.30 14.40
CA HIS A 47 -9.48 0.00 15.84
C HIS A 47 -9.41 -1.52 16.00
N PRO A 48 -8.27 -2.08 16.44
CA PRO A 48 -8.08 -3.51 16.49
C PRO A 48 -9.16 -4.23 17.32
N ARG A 49 -9.77 -5.24 16.73
CA ARG A 49 -10.82 -6.10 17.31
C ARG A 49 -12.14 -5.39 17.64
N GLY A 50 -12.29 -4.10 17.31
CA GLY A 50 -13.56 -3.36 17.37
C GLY A 50 -14.32 -3.45 16.04
N LEU A 51 -15.66 -3.53 16.08
CA LEU A 51 -16.47 -3.61 14.85
C LEU A 51 -16.38 -2.33 14.00
N ASP A 52 -16.30 -1.16 14.65
CA ASP A 52 -16.07 0.14 14.03
C ASP A 52 -14.69 0.24 13.35
N GLY A 53 -13.68 -0.44 13.91
CA GLY A 53 -12.36 -0.56 13.33
C GLY A 53 -12.29 -1.52 12.14
N LEU A 54 -13.20 -2.50 12.05
CA LEU A 54 -13.32 -3.37 10.90
C LEU A 54 -14.00 -2.65 9.74
N TRP A 55 -15.16 -2.07 10.00
CA TRP A 55 -15.94 -1.30 9.03
C TRP A 55 -16.45 0.00 9.66
N PRO A 56 -16.15 1.17 9.10
CA PRO A 56 -15.43 1.44 7.84
C PRO A 56 -13.90 1.43 7.95
N GLY A 57 -13.31 1.17 9.15
CA GLY A 57 -11.90 1.40 9.46
C GLY A 57 -10.90 0.84 8.44
N VAL A 58 -11.04 -0.43 8.05
CA VAL A 58 -10.11 -1.08 7.09
C VAL A 58 -10.06 -0.32 5.75
N VAL A 59 -11.19 0.18 5.26
CA VAL A 59 -11.25 0.90 3.98
C VAL A 59 -10.90 2.38 4.14
N ALA A 60 -11.29 2.99 5.26
CA ALA A 60 -11.09 4.42 5.51
C ALA A 60 -9.63 4.77 5.89
N ALA A 61 -8.97 3.89 6.64
CA ALA A 61 -7.64 4.16 7.20
C ALA A 61 -6.61 4.72 6.21
N PRO A 62 -6.47 4.23 4.97
CA PRO A 62 -5.51 4.78 4.02
C PRO A 62 -5.77 6.23 3.61
N PHE A 63 -6.98 6.74 3.80
CA PHE A 63 -7.37 8.10 3.44
C PHE A 63 -7.25 9.11 4.60
N LEU A 64 -7.08 8.62 5.82
CA LEU A 64 -7.04 9.44 7.04
C LEU A 64 -5.60 9.74 7.44
N HIS A 65 -5.30 11.00 7.76
CA HIS A 65 -3.95 11.44 8.12
C HIS A 65 -4.00 12.49 9.23
N ILE A 66 -3.20 12.27 10.28
CA ILE A 66 -3.16 13.14 11.47
C ILE A 66 -2.55 14.52 11.21
N SER A 67 -1.81 14.71 10.11
CA SER A 67 -1.18 15.98 9.78
C SER A 67 -0.80 16.09 8.31
N ASN A 68 -0.55 17.33 7.83
CA ASN A 68 -0.06 17.60 6.48
C ASN A 68 1.27 16.89 6.19
N VAL A 69 2.19 16.85 7.17
CA VAL A 69 3.48 16.18 7.03
C VAL A 69 3.30 14.67 6.89
N HIS A 70 2.37 14.07 7.66
CA HIS A 70 2.04 12.65 7.55
C HIS A 70 1.47 12.31 6.17
N LEU A 71 0.53 13.11 5.67
CA LEU A 71 -0.01 12.96 4.31
C LEU A 71 1.09 13.08 3.26
N LEU A 72 1.91 14.15 3.32
CA LEU A 72 2.96 14.42 2.33
C LEU A 72 3.96 13.26 2.25
N ASN A 73 4.43 12.77 3.39
CA ASN A 73 5.35 11.62 3.45
C ASN A 73 4.75 10.38 2.81
N ASN A 74 3.46 10.10 3.06
CA ASN A 74 2.77 8.99 2.42
C ASN A 74 2.64 9.18 0.90
N LEU A 75 2.26 10.37 0.45
CA LEU A 75 2.11 10.67 -0.98
C LEU A 75 3.45 10.50 -1.74
N VAL A 76 4.56 10.95 -1.18
CA VAL A 76 5.89 10.80 -1.78
C VAL A 76 6.25 9.32 -1.96
N VAL A 77 6.08 8.51 -0.92
CA VAL A 77 6.39 7.07 -0.99
C VAL A 77 5.42 6.33 -1.92
N LEU A 78 4.13 6.69 -1.88
CA LEU A 78 3.12 6.13 -2.79
C LEU A 78 3.38 6.51 -4.25
N ALA A 79 3.81 7.74 -4.54
CA ALA A 79 4.15 8.15 -5.90
C ALA A 79 5.27 7.27 -6.48
N VAL A 80 6.28 6.94 -5.69
CA VAL A 80 7.40 6.10 -6.13
C VAL A 80 7.01 4.63 -6.17
N LEU A 81 6.65 4.04 -5.03
CA LEU A 81 6.38 2.59 -4.94
C LEU A 81 5.09 2.20 -5.67
N GLY A 82 4.04 3.02 -5.57
CA GLY A 82 2.81 2.85 -6.34
C GLY A 82 3.03 3.04 -7.83
N GLY A 83 3.82 4.06 -8.23
CA GLY A 83 4.19 4.29 -9.62
C GLY A 83 4.96 3.11 -10.23
N MET A 84 5.95 2.57 -9.52
CA MET A 84 6.68 1.36 -9.94
C MET A 84 5.74 0.15 -10.00
N SER A 85 4.83 0.00 -9.04
CA SER A 85 3.82 -1.07 -9.06
C SER A 85 2.87 -0.95 -10.24
N ALA A 86 2.41 0.27 -10.57
CA ALA A 86 1.58 0.55 -11.75
C ALA A 86 2.31 0.21 -13.05
N LEU A 87 3.61 0.56 -13.14
CA LEU A 87 4.45 0.27 -14.30
C LEU A 87 4.63 -1.24 -14.51
N VAL A 88 4.92 -1.99 -13.44
CA VAL A 88 5.16 -3.44 -13.50
C VAL A 88 3.87 -4.22 -13.73
N ALA A 89 2.78 -3.82 -13.07
CA ALA A 89 1.53 -4.58 -13.06
C ALA A 89 0.59 -4.26 -14.23
N GLY A 90 0.51 -3.00 -14.67
CA GLY A 90 -0.57 -2.52 -15.50
C GLY A 90 -1.90 -2.43 -14.72
N ASN A 91 -2.95 -1.88 -15.36
CA ASN A 91 -4.14 -1.39 -14.66
C ASN A 91 -4.87 -2.44 -13.80
N ARG A 92 -5.31 -3.55 -14.40
CA ARG A 92 -6.15 -4.54 -13.69
C ARG A 92 -5.42 -5.14 -12.49
N ARG A 93 -4.15 -5.43 -12.63
CA ARG A 93 -3.32 -6.06 -11.61
C ARG A 93 -2.94 -5.04 -10.53
N PHE A 94 -2.65 -3.80 -10.91
CA PHE A 94 -2.41 -2.71 -9.98
C PHE A 94 -3.61 -2.47 -9.07
N ILE A 95 -4.82 -2.33 -9.65
CA ILE A 95 -6.05 -2.16 -8.86
C ILE A 95 -6.29 -3.37 -7.95
N ALA A 96 -6.14 -4.59 -8.47
CA ALA A 96 -6.33 -5.79 -7.66
C ALA A 96 -5.30 -5.90 -6.51
N ALA A 97 -4.04 -5.54 -6.75
CA ALA A 97 -3.01 -5.46 -5.71
C ALA A 97 -3.38 -4.42 -4.65
N THR A 98 -3.80 -3.23 -5.08
CA THR A 98 -4.23 -2.14 -4.18
C THR A 98 -5.38 -2.58 -3.28
N VAL A 99 -6.44 -3.12 -3.88
CA VAL A 99 -7.61 -3.60 -3.13
C VAL A 99 -7.22 -4.73 -2.18
N PHE A 100 -6.43 -5.70 -2.65
CA PHE A 100 -5.99 -6.81 -1.80
C PHE A 100 -5.14 -6.33 -0.62
N VAL A 101 -4.20 -5.42 -0.85
CA VAL A 101 -3.35 -4.87 0.22
C VAL A 101 -4.18 -4.10 1.25
N VAL A 102 -5.12 -3.25 0.80
CA VAL A 102 -6.00 -2.50 1.71
C VAL A 102 -6.83 -3.46 2.55
N LEU A 103 -7.47 -4.46 1.94
CA LEU A 103 -8.36 -5.37 2.65
C LEU A 103 -7.58 -6.37 3.51
N ALA A 104 -6.62 -7.09 2.95
CA ALA A 104 -5.87 -8.11 3.69
C ALA A 104 -4.91 -7.49 4.71
N GLY A 105 -4.18 -6.43 4.34
CA GLY A 105 -3.30 -5.71 5.25
C GLY A 105 -4.09 -5.02 6.36
N GLY A 106 -5.22 -4.39 6.02
CA GLY A 106 -6.12 -3.79 7.00
C GLY A 106 -6.73 -4.82 7.94
N LEU A 107 -7.17 -5.97 7.43
CA LEU A 107 -7.70 -7.08 8.24
C LEU A 107 -6.62 -7.64 9.19
N LEU A 108 -5.41 -7.87 8.72
CA LEU A 108 -4.28 -8.30 9.56
C LEU A 108 -3.99 -7.25 10.65
N THR A 109 -3.98 -5.97 10.31
CA THR A 109 -3.84 -4.87 11.29
C THR A 109 -4.96 -4.92 12.32
N TRP A 110 -6.20 -5.06 11.87
CA TRP A 110 -7.36 -5.18 12.77
C TRP A 110 -7.26 -6.38 13.72
N MET A 111 -6.78 -7.52 13.24
CA MET A 111 -6.66 -8.74 14.05
C MET A 111 -5.53 -8.68 15.08
N PHE A 112 -4.37 -8.14 14.70
CA PHE A 112 -3.11 -8.35 15.44
C PHE A 112 -2.47 -7.09 16.00
N ALA A 113 -2.91 -5.87 15.59
CA ALA A 113 -2.28 -4.65 16.08
C ALA A 113 -2.61 -4.39 17.56
N ARG A 114 -1.72 -3.61 18.20
CA ARG A 114 -1.97 -3.06 19.55
C ARG A 114 -3.19 -2.14 19.53
N SER A 115 -3.77 -1.89 20.70
CA SER A 115 -4.87 -0.94 20.86
C SER A 115 -4.48 0.47 20.42
N GLY A 116 -5.40 1.16 19.74
CA GLY A 116 -5.21 2.50 19.21
C GLY A 116 -5.92 2.67 17.87
N SER A 117 -5.94 3.87 17.33
CA SER A 117 -6.43 4.16 15.98
C SER A 117 -5.27 4.08 14.99
N HIS A 118 -5.38 3.20 14.01
CA HIS A 118 -4.37 3.05 12.95
C HIS A 118 -4.89 3.72 11.68
N ILE A 119 -4.26 4.83 11.28
CA ILE A 119 -4.60 5.63 10.10
C ILE A 119 -3.36 5.97 9.30
N GLY A 120 -3.55 6.25 8.01
CA GLY A 120 -2.49 6.61 7.06
C GLY A 120 -2.33 5.59 5.94
N ALA A 121 -1.82 6.07 4.81
CA ALA A 121 -1.58 5.25 3.63
C ALA A 121 -0.26 4.46 3.69
N SER A 122 0.49 4.54 4.77
CA SER A 122 1.79 3.86 4.89
C SER A 122 1.68 2.34 4.80
N GLY A 123 0.63 1.73 5.36
CA GLY A 123 0.36 0.29 5.19
C GLY A 123 0.25 -0.10 3.71
N LEU A 124 -0.42 0.72 2.88
CA LEU A 124 -0.50 0.51 1.43
C LEU A 124 0.87 0.72 0.75
N ALA A 125 1.64 1.73 1.15
CA ALA A 125 2.99 1.96 0.61
C ALA A 125 3.93 0.78 0.90
N PHE A 126 3.89 0.24 2.13
CA PHE A 126 4.61 -0.99 2.49
C PHE A 126 4.09 -2.21 1.72
N GLY A 127 2.79 -2.24 1.42
CA GLY A 127 2.18 -3.25 0.56
C GLY A 127 2.72 -3.20 -0.86
N TYR A 128 2.88 -2.03 -1.46
CA TYR A 128 3.52 -1.91 -2.78
C TYR A 128 5.00 -2.33 -2.75
N PHE A 129 5.72 -2.03 -1.66
CA PHE A 129 7.07 -2.57 -1.48
C PHE A 129 7.07 -4.10 -1.48
N GLY A 130 6.24 -4.72 -0.64
CA GLY A 130 6.12 -6.19 -0.56
C GLY A 130 5.70 -6.80 -1.90
N PHE A 131 4.78 -6.15 -2.63
CA PHE A 131 4.37 -6.57 -3.98
C PHE A 131 5.55 -6.55 -4.97
N LEU A 132 6.33 -5.46 -5.03
CA LEU A 132 7.46 -5.32 -5.94
C LEU A 132 8.57 -6.33 -5.63
N VAL A 133 8.91 -6.52 -4.35
CA VAL A 133 9.86 -7.56 -3.92
C VAL A 133 9.35 -8.95 -4.31
N GLY A 134 8.07 -9.24 -4.06
CA GLY A 134 7.44 -10.50 -4.44
C GLY A 134 7.43 -10.74 -5.96
N GLN A 135 7.23 -9.71 -6.76
CA GLN A 135 7.33 -9.83 -8.22
C GLN A 135 8.75 -10.26 -8.64
N GLY A 136 9.80 -9.71 -8.03
CA GLY A 136 11.17 -10.14 -8.28
C GLY A 136 11.43 -11.60 -7.89
N LEU A 137 10.93 -11.99 -6.70
CA LEU A 137 11.16 -13.33 -6.15
C LEU A 137 10.39 -14.44 -6.92
N PHE A 138 9.14 -14.18 -7.32
CA PHE A 138 8.25 -15.24 -7.80
C PHE A 138 8.10 -15.28 -9.32
N ARG A 139 8.36 -14.16 -10.02
CA ARG A 139 8.11 -14.06 -11.47
C ARG A 139 9.24 -14.58 -12.34
N GLN A 140 10.45 -14.72 -11.81
CA GLN A 140 11.64 -15.21 -12.54
C GLN A 140 11.96 -14.40 -13.80
N SER A 141 11.80 -13.08 -13.73
CA SER A 141 12.09 -12.14 -14.82
C SER A 141 13.20 -11.18 -14.39
N LEU A 142 14.18 -10.96 -15.27
CA LEU A 142 15.27 -10.04 -15.00
C LEU A 142 14.78 -8.64 -14.66
N VAL A 143 13.76 -8.14 -15.37
CA VAL A 143 13.21 -6.80 -15.12
C VAL A 143 12.58 -6.70 -13.72
N THR A 144 11.76 -7.69 -13.33
CA THR A 144 11.15 -7.67 -11.98
C THR A 144 12.19 -7.87 -10.88
N LEU A 145 13.24 -8.65 -11.14
CA LEU A 145 14.37 -8.81 -10.22
C LEU A 145 15.14 -7.49 -10.04
N LEU A 146 15.47 -6.80 -11.14
CA LEU A 146 16.14 -5.50 -11.08
C LEU A 146 15.30 -4.45 -10.34
N VAL A 147 13.97 -4.42 -10.59
CA VAL A 147 13.06 -3.54 -9.87
C VAL A 147 13.04 -3.88 -8.37
N ALA A 148 12.92 -5.16 -8.01
CA ALA A 148 12.93 -5.60 -6.61
C ALA A 148 14.26 -5.24 -5.92
N THR A 149 15.39 -5.43 -6.59
CA THR A 149 16.72 -5.07 -6.07
C THR A 149 16.82 -3.56 -5.85
N ALA A 150 16.43 -2.75 -6.84
CA ALA A 150 16.45 -1.30 -6.72
C ALA A 150 15.57 -0.80 -5.56
N VAL A 151 14.32 -1.31 -5.48
CA VAL A 151 13.39 -0.93 -4.41
C VAL A 151 13.93 -1.34 -3.04
N THR A 152 14.51 -2.54 -2.92
CA THR A 152 15.11 -3.01 -1.66
C THR A 152 16.33 -2.17 -1.29
N PHE A 153 17.16 -1.80 -2.25
CA PHE A 153 18.34 -0.97 -2.01
C PHE A 153 17.97 0.44 -1.52
N PHE A 154 17.04 1.13 -2.21
CA PHE A 154 16.69 2.51 -1.88
C PHE A 154 15.70 2.65 -0.71
N TYR A 155 14.80 1.69 -0.52
CA TYR A 155 13.72 1.78 0.46
C TYR A 155 13.82 0.73 1.57
N GLY A 156 14.59 -0.36 1.38
CA GLY A 156 14.65 -1.48 2.32
C GLY A 156 15.04 -1.08 3.74
N ALA A 157 16.02 -0.18 3.89
CA ALA A 157 16.41 0.34 5.21
C ALA A 157 15.26 1.10 5.87
N ASN A 158 14.60 2.01 5.15
CA ASN A 158 13.47 2.78 5.68
C ASN A 158 12.29 1.86 6.05
N ILE A 159 12.02 0.84 5.22
CA ILE A 159 10.98 -0.17 5.46
C ILE A 159 11.34 -0.97 6.72
N PHE A 160 12.58 -1.48 6.82
CA PHE A 160 13.04 -2.21 7.99
C PHE A 160 12.93 -1.39 9.28
N PHE A 161 13.46 -0.16 9.28
CA PHE A 161 13.38 0.71 10.44
C PHE A 161 11.96 1.13 10.79
N GLY A 162 11.08 1.29 9.81
CA GLY A 162 9.66 1.60 10.02
C GLY A 162 8.87 0.46 10.68
N ILE A 163 9.39 -0.78 10.62
CA ILE A 163 8.79 -1.96 11.28
C ILE A 163 9.53 -2.26 12.59
N ALA A 164 10.86 -2.37 12.55
CA ALA A 164 11.64 -2.86 13.68
C ALA A 164 11.87 -1.80 14.77
N PHE A 165 11.92 -0.52 14.38
CA PHE A 165 12.22 0.61 15.29
C PHE A 165 11.24 1.76 15.05
N PRO A 166 9.92 1.56 15.29
CA PRO A 166 8.92 2.57 15.02
C PRO A 166 9.13 3.81 15.92
N LYS A 167 8.98 5.00 15.33
CA LYS A 167 9.10 6.27 16.06
C LYS A 167 7.70 6.76 16.45
N GLY A 168 7.54 7.18 17.72
CA GLY A 168 6.30 7.78 18.21
C GLY A 168 5.08 6.89 18.04
N CYS A 169 4.01 7.44 17.47
CA CYS A 169 2.74 6.74 17.25
C CYS A 169 2.69 5.93 15.94
N THR A 170 3.83 5.63 15.31
CA THR A 170 3.85 4.87 14.07
C THR A 170 3.28 3.47 14.26
N SER A 171 2.34 3.10 13.39
CA SER A 171 1.76 1.75 13.35
C SER A 171 2.68 0.80 12.58
N TRP A 172 3.69 0.24 13.26
CA TRP A 172 4.57 -0.76 12.66
C TRP A 172 3.81 -2.03 12.26
N GLU A 173 2.71 -2.34 12.97
CA GLU A 173 1.83 -3.47 12.68
C GLU A 173 1.17 -3.31 11.31
N ALA A 174 0.66 -2.12 11.00
CA ALA A 174 0.08 -1.83 9.68
C ALA A 174 1.15 -1.86 8.57
N HIS A 175 2.37 -1.44 8.88
CA HIS A 175 3.51 -1.54 7.96
C HIS A 175 3.84 -2.99 7.64
N LEU A 176 4.00 -3.84 8.66
CA LEU A 176 4.28 -5.26 8.50
C LEU A 176 3.13 -5.97 7.78
N ALA A 177 1.89 -5.73 8.23
CA ALA A 177 0.69 -6.32 7.62
C ALA A 177 0.57 -5.96 6.13
N GLY A 178 0.82 -4.68 5.78
CA GLY A 178 0.84 -4.22 4.40
C GLY A 178 1.91 -4.94 3.57
N ALA A 179 3.16 -4.98 4.06
CA ALA A 179 4.26 -5.64 3.36
C ALA A 179 3.98 -7.13 3.12
N LEU A 180 3.47 -7.84 4.13
CA LEU A 180 3.08 -9.25 4.01
C LEU A 180 1.92 -9.45 3.03
N ALA A 181 0.90 -8.59 3.06
CA ALA A 181 -0.21 -8.63 2.12
C ALA A 181 0.27 -8.42 0.67
N GLY A 182 1.15 -7.46 0.43
CA GLY A 182 1.73 -7.22 -0.89
C GLY A 182 2.53 -8.41 -1.41
N LEU A 183 3.37 -9.00 -0.57
CA LEU A 183 4.16 -10.20 -0.88
C LEU A 183 3.25 -11.40 -1.19
N ALA A 184 2.21 -11.60 -0.37
CA ALA A 184 1.23 -12.68 -0.55
C ALA A 184 0.46 -12.51 -1.86
N TYR A 185 0.02 -11.28 -2.19
CA TYR A 185 -0.64 -11.01 -3.46
C TYR A 185 0.27 -11.29 -4.66
N ALA A 186 1.53 -10.90 -4.61
CA ALA A 186 2.49 -11.20 -5.68
C ALA A 186 2.63 -12.72 -5.91
N ARG A 187 2.68 -13.52 -4.84
CA ARG A 187 2.73 -14.99 -4.93
C ARG A 187 1.45 -15.56 -5.52
N LEU A 188 0.30 -15.11 -5.03
CA LEU A 188 -1.02 -15.52 -5.51
C LEU A 188 -1.18 -15.22 -7.00
N GLU A 189 -0.81 -14.03 -7.43
CA GLU A 189 -0.91 -13.59 -8.80
C GLU A 189 -0.07 -14.45 -9.75
N VAL A 190 1.19 -14.70 -9.40
CA VAL A 190 2.08 -15.56 -10.21
C VAL A 190 1.53 -16.99 -10.28
N TRP A 191 1.00 -17.51 -9.18
CA TRP A 191 0.39 -18.83 -9.15
C TRP A 191 -0.86 -18.92 -10.07
N MET A 192 -1.74 -17.90 -10.03
CA MET A 192 -2.92 -17.85 -10.90
C MET A 192 -2.55 -17.77 -12.39
N GLN A 193 -1.45 -17.09 -12.74
CA GLN A 193 -0.99 -16.98 -14.14
C GLN A 193 -0.39 -18.30 -14.68
N ARG A 194 0.25 -19.09 -13.83
CA ARG A 194 0.81 -20.39 -14.21
C ARG A 194 -0.24 -21.48 -14.46
N ARG A 195 -1.48 -21.24 -13.99
CA ARG A 195 -2.62 -22.18 -14.17
C ARG A 195 -3.52 -21.86 -15.38
N ARG A 196 -3.26 -20.77 -16.06
CA ARG A 196 -3.94 -20.35 -17.30
C ARG A 196 -3.16 -20.73 -18.52
#